data_781bb4bc05b2f9cbae633952d859f75a
#
_entry.id   781bb4bc05b2f9cbae633952d859f75a
#
_cell.length_a   1.000
_cell.length_b   1.000
_cell.length_c   1.000
_cell.angle_alpha   90.00
_cell.angle_beta   90.00
_cell.angle_gamma   90.00
#
_symmetry.space_group_name_H-M   'P 1'
#
loop_
_entity.id
_entity.type
_entity.pdbx_description
1 polymer ?
#
loop_
_entity_poly.entity_id
_entity_poly.type
_entity_poly.pdbx_seq_one_letter_code
_entity_poly.pdbx_strand_id
1 'polypeptide(L)'
;MATSTTATATSLDGFHATQAAQRTDELVRAFVDAVNDVDEARIDELLDRGFLSYDVHGTRSRTGLKAYYADLRRSFSELRHDVHENVGVLVEGDQVALRTIITGTHTGDYAGVAANGIPFQTSSSHIFRVRDDQLVEHWQVVDTYRILAAIGAIPGVANVFQEQFLRVPPSPGGVFEERPGTEFGEPRGRHITREESLATVRRLYDGVIATGRPEDVDTVAEGYIQNSGWTPDGRAAFASAIVVNRGAMPDGRAIQTHMVAENNRVGSMSVWDGTITESGRPADFMTLDFFRIEDGLVAEHWESVDWVRAYQSFGLLPDGIIDT
;
A
#
# COMPACT_ATOMS: atom_id res chain seq x y z
N MET A 1 -34.19 -42.34 -30.39
CA MET A 1 -34.45 -41.12 -29.62
C MET A 1 -33.21 -40.83 -28.80
N ALA A 2 -32.40 -39.95 -29.28
CA ALA A 2 -31.17 -39.55 -28.58
C ALA A 2 -31.45 -38.22 -27.84
N THR A 3 -31.44 -38.28 -26.53
CA THR A 3 -31.55 -37.09 -25.68
C THR A 3 -30.19 -36.39 -25.64
N SER A 4 -30.12 -35.30 -26.34
CA SER A 4 -29.00 -34.37 -26.25
C SER A 4 -29.05 -33.64 -24.89
N THR A 5 -28.11 -33.97 -23.99
CA THR A 5 -27.88 -33.20 -22.77
C THR A 5 -26.98 -32.06 -23.15
N THR A 6 -27.56 -30.88 -23.31
CA THR A 6 -26.81 -29.64 -23.47
C THR A 6 -26.17 -29.32 -22.09
N ALA A 7 -24.90 -29.58 -21.96
CA ALA A 7 -24.11 -29.06 -20.85
C ALA A 7 -24.06 -27.55 -21.02
N THR A 8 -24.73 -26.84 -20.13
CA THR A 8 -24.62 -25.38 -19.99
C THR A 8 -23.20 -25.10 -19.59
N ALA A 9 -22.39 -24.58 -20.51
CA ALA A 9 -21.10 -24.00 -20.18
C ALA A 9 -21.38 -22.86 -19.19
N THR A 10 -20.97 -23.05 -17.94
CA THR A 10 -20.88 -21.97 -16.98
C THR A 10 -19.79 -21.10 -17.55
N SER A 11 -20.19 -19.97 -18.15
CA SER A 11 -19.26 -19.01 -18.73
C SER A 11 -18.33 -18.53 -17.62
N LEU A 12 -17.06 -18.34 -17.96
CA LEU A 12 -16.03 -17.64 -17.20
C LEU A 12 -16.41 -16.17 -16.89
N ASP A 13 -17.63 -15.75 -17.17
CA ASP A 13 -18.21 -14.43 -16.97
C ASP A 13 -18.53 -14.08 -15.51
N GLY A 14 -18.22 -14.95 -14.55
CA GLY A 14 -18.29 -14.63 -13.11
C GLY A 14 -17.28 -13.59 -12.65
N PHE A 15 -16.33 -13.22 -13.51
CA PHE A 15 -15.31 -12.19 -13.26
C PHE A 15 -15.66 -10.83 -13.87
N HIS A 16 -16.78 -10.67 -14.53
CA HIS A 16 -17.16 -9.37 -15.06
C HIS A 16 -17.58 -8.46 -13.91
N ALA A 17 -16.65 -7.57 -13.54
CA ALA A 17 -16.99 -6.36 -12.82
C ALA A 17 -18.27 -5.77 -13.41
N THR A 18 -19.20 -5.31 -12.58
CA THR A 18 -20.38 -4.59 -13.10
C THR A 18 -19.90 -3.44 -13.97
N GLN A 19 -20.70 -2.98 -14.92
CA GLN A 19 -20.33 -1.83 -15.76
C GLN A 19 -19.92 -0.61 -14.90
N ALA A 20 -20.50 -0.48 -13.70
CA ALA A 20 -20.10 0.56 -12.73
C ALA A 20 -18.67 0.34 -12.22
N ALA A 21 -18.32 -0.89 -11.84
CA ALA A 21 -16.95 -1.20 -11.38
C ALA A 21 -15.92 -1.01 -12.49
N GLN A 22 -16.25 -1.37 -13.73
CA GLN A 22 -15.36 -1.12 -14.88
C GLN A 22 -15.14 0.38 -15.10
N ARG A 23 -16.20 1.21 -15.03
CA ARG A 23 -16.05 2.67 -15.14
C ARG A 23 -15.20 3.25 -14.00
N THR A 24 -15.33 2.71 -12.79
CA THR A 24 -14.52 3.14 -11.65
C THR A 24 -13.05 2.76 -11.82
N ASP A 25 -12.73 1.57 -12.31
CA ASP A 25 -11.36 1.15 -12.66
C ASP A 25 -10.78 2.07 -13.75
N GLU A 26 -11.53 2.30 -14.84
CA GLU A 26 -11.12 3.22 -15.92
C GLU A 26 -10.87 4.64 -15.41
N LEU A 27 -11.71 5.14 -14.48
CA LEU A 27 -11.58 6.47 -13.90
C LEU A 27 -10.26 6.64 -13.12
N VAL A 28 -9.92 5.69 -12.25
CA VAL A 28 -8.68 5.80 -11.47
C VAL A 28 -7.44 5.59 -12.32
N ARG A 29 -7.48 4.72 -13.34
CA ARG A 29 -6.38 4.58 -14.30
C ARG A 29 -6.19 5.86 -15.12
N ALA A 30 -7.28 6.46 -15.59
CA ALA A 30 -7.21 7.74 -16.28
C ALA A 30 -6.63 8.87 -15.40
N PHE A 31 -6.91 8.83 -14.08
CA PHE A 31 -6.27 9.76 -13.15
C PHE A 31 -4.76 9.50 -13.02
N VAL A 32 -4.33 8.26 -12.88
CA VAL A 32 -2.90 7.91 -12.84
C VAL A 32 -2.19 8.33 -14.14
N ASP A 33 -2.80 8.07 -15.30
CA ASP A 33 -2.28 8.50 -16.60
C ASP A 33 -2.17 10.03 -16.70
N ALA A 34 -3.22 10.76 -16.28
CA ALA A 34 -3.21 12.22 -16.28
C ALA A 34 -2.12 12.81 -15.37
N VAL A 35 -1.85 12.16 -14.22
CA VAL A 35 -0.73 12.51 -13.35
C VAL A 35 0.60 12.25 -14.08
N ASN A 36 0.77 11.12 -14.74
CA ASN A 36 1.98 10.79 -15.49
C ASN A 36 2.24 11.74 -16.65
N ASP A 37 1.18 12.13 -17.36
CA ASP A 37 1.26 13.01 -18.54
C ASP A 37 1.28 14.50 -18.19
N VAL A 38 1.15 14.86 -16.90
CA VAL A 38 1.04 16.27 -16.44
C VAL A 38 -0.16 16.99 -17.06
N ASP A 39 -1.23 16.24 -17.35
CA ASP A 39 -2.45 16.79 -17.93
C ASP A 39 -3.35 17.38 -16.84
N GLU A 40 -3.05 18.63 -16.47
CA GLU A 40 -3.82 19.35 -15.44
C GLU A 40 -5.30 19.52 -15.81
N ALA A 41 -5.61 19.69 -17.10
CA ALA A 41 -6.98 19.83 -17.54
C ALA A 41 -7.75 18.52 -17.34
N ARG A 42 -7.12 17.39 -17.66
CA ARG A 42 -7.69 16.08 -17.44
C ARG A 42 -7.86 15.77 -15.94
N ILE A 43 -6.88 16.14 -15.12
CA ILE A 43 -7.01 16.04 -13.65
C ILE A 43 -8.21 16.85 -13.15
N ASP A 44 -8.43 18.06 -13.66
CA ASP A 44 -9.58 18.91 -13.29
C ASP A 44 -10.93 18.33 -13.71
N GLU A 45 -10.98 17.52 -14.78
CA GLU A 45 -12.19 16.81 -15.20
C GLU A 45 -12.49 15.60 -14.32
N LEU A 46 -11.46 14.85 -13.93
CA LEU A 46 -11.57 13.61 -13.17
C LEU A 46 -11.83 13.84 -11.67
N LEU A 47 -11.36 14.97 -11.13
CA LEU A 47 -11.53 15.31 -9.72
C LEU A 47 -12.70 16.26 -9.50
N ASP A 48 -13.57 15.98 -8.53
CA ASP A 48 -14.62 16.89 -8.10
C ASP A 48 -14.04 18.25 -7.66
N ARG A 49 -14.84 19.31 -7.74
CA ARG A 49 -14.41 20.65 -7.30
C ARG A 49 -14.12 20.73 -5.81
N GLY A 50 -14.80 19.93 -5.00
CA GLY A 50 -14.60 19.78 -3.55
C GLY A 50 -13.66 18.66 -3.18
N PHE A 51 -12.91 18.10 -4.13
CA PHE A 51 -11.99 16.99 -3.88
C PHE A 51 -10.98 17.27 -2.75
N LEU A 52 -10.79 16.27 -1.90
CA LEU A 52 -9.79 16.30 -0.82
C LEU A 52 -8.91 15.04 -0.86
N SER A 53 -7.61 15.26 -0.74
CA SER A 53 -6.62 14.20 -0.57
C SER A 53 -6.04 14.25 0.82
N TYR A 54 -5.93 13.09 1.46
CA TYR A 54 -5.44 12.93 2.83
C TYR A 54 -4.20 12.05 2.83
N ASP A 55 -3.16 12.51 3.48
CA ASP A 55 -1.96 11.75 3.81
C ASP A 55 -1.40 12.19 5.17
N VAL A 56 -0.26 11.64 5.55
CA VAL A 56 0.41 11.96 6.82
C VAL A 56 0.84 13.43 6.97
N HIS A 57 0.95 14.16 5.86
CA HIS A 57 1.30 15.58 5.85
C HIS A 57 0.06 16.49 5.93
N GLY A 58 -1.15 15.91 5.94
CA GLY A 58 -2.41 16.63 6.10
C GLY A 58 -3.36 16.49 4.92
N THR A 59 -4.10 17.56 4.64
CA THR A 59 -5.17 17.56 3.65
C THR A 59 -4.84 18.50 2.51
N ARG A 60 -4.97 18.01 1.27
CA ARG A 60 -4.80 18.82 0.06
C ARG A 60 -6.10 18.89 -0.72
N SER A 61 -6.44 20.10 -1.18
CA SER A 61 -7.47 20.29 -2.20
C SER A 61 -6.98 19.81 -3.58
N ARG A 62 -7.87 19.78 -4.57
CA ARG A 62 -7.52 19.51 -5.96
C ARG A 62 -6.33 20.36 -6.46
N THR A 63 -6.34 21.67 -6.19
CA THR A 63 -5.23 22.55 -6.53
C THR A 63 -3.96 22.20 -5.77
N GLY A 64 -4.07 21.90 -4.46
CA GLY A 64 -2.93 21.47 -3.65
C GLY A 64 -2.32 20.15 -4.12
N LEU A 65 -3.14 19.21 -4.57
CA LEU A 65 -2.63 17.95 -5.13
C LEU A 65 -1.86 18.17 -6.45
N LYS A 66 -2.37 19.02 -7.34
CA LYS A 66 -1.63 19.39 -8.57
C LYS A 66 -0.30 20.07 -8.25
N ALA A 67 -0.29 21.00 -7.28
CA ALA A 67 0.94 21.61 -6.82
C ALA A 67 1.95 20.60 -6.27
N TYR A 68 1.48 19.64 -5.47
CA TYR A 68 2.31 18.55 -4.94
C TYR A 68 2.98 17.73 -6.05
N TYR A 69 2.25 17.30 -7.08
CA TYR A 69 2.85 16.60 -8.21
C TYR A 69 3.81 17.47 -9.01
N ALA A 70 3.50 18.77 -9.18
CA ALA A 70 4.40 19.71 -9.84
C ALA A 70 5.72 19.86 -9.05
N ASP A 71 5.64 19.91 -7.72
CA ASP A 71 6.83 19.99 -6.84
C ASP A 71 7.69 18.73 -6.94
N LEU A 72 7.08 17.55 -6.89
CA LEU A 72 7.81 16.29 -7.09
C LEU A 72 8.54 16.27 -8.45
N ARG A 73 7.93 16.76 -9.51
CA ARG A 73 8.55 16.79 -10.85
C ARG A 73 9.68 17.81 -10.98
N ARG A 74 9.74 18.82 -10.13
CA ARG A 74 10.92 19.70 -10.06
C ARG A 74 12.13 18.98 -9.45
N SER A 75 11.87 18.06 -8.53
CA SER A 75 12.91 17.30 -7.85
C SER A 75 13.30 16.02 -8.58
N PHE A 76 12.36 15.43 -9.34
CA PHE A 76 12.53 14.13 -9.96
C PHE A 76 12.13 14.15 -11.44
N SER A 77 13.08 13.86 -12.34
CA SER A 77 12.76 13.62 -13.74
C SER A 77 12.25 12.19 -13.95
N GLU A 78 11.59 11.96 -15.07
CA GLU A 78 11.04 10.65 -15.45
C GLU A 78 10.14 10.05 -14.36
N LEU A 79 9.51 10.92 -13.56
CA LEU A 79 8.64 10.49 -12.48
C LEU A 79 7.38 9.83 -13.06
N ARG A 80 7.20 8.55 -12.74
CA ARG A 80 6.06 7.75 -13.18
C ARG A 80 5.41 7.04 -12.02
N HIS A 81 4.10 6.88 -12.13
CA HIS A 81 3.26 6.06 -11.27
C HIS A 81 2.64 4.97 -12.13
N ASP A 82 3.02 3.73 -11.95
CA ASP A 82 2.47 2.60 -12.68
C ASP A 82 1.60 1.76 -11.74
N VAL A 83 0.35 1.47 -12.14
CA VAL A 83 -0.52 0.60 -11.34
C VAL A 83 0.14 -0.77 -11.21
N HIS A 84 0.28 -1.24 -9.97
CA HIS A 84 0.94 -2.51 -9.68
C HIS A 84 0.13 -3.68 -10.25
N GLU A 85 0.71 -4.42 -11.19
CA GLU A 85 0.01 -5.46 -11.95
C GLU A 85 -0.59 -6.55 -11.06
N ASN A 86 0.14 -6.99 -10.05
CA ASN A 86 -0.28 -8.09 -9.17
C ASN A 86 -1.32 -7.68 -8.12
N VAL A 87 -1.37 -6.41 -7.73
CA VAL A 87 -2.42 -5.89 -6.82
C VAL A 87 -3.64 -5.48 -7.63
N GLY A 88 -3.42 -4.81 -8.76
CA GLY A 88 -4.48 -4.29 -9.61
C GLY A 88 -5.27 -3.17 -8.95
N VAL A 89 -6.51 -3.03 -9.41
CA VAL A 89 -7.50 -2.10 -8.86
C VAL A 89 -8.60 -2.92 -8.21
N LEU A 90 -8.95 -2.62 -6.96
CA LEU A 90 -10.06 -3.25 -6.23
C LEU A 90 -11.22 -2.28 -6.17
N VAL A 91 -12.40 -2.70 -6.58
CA VAL A 91 -13.60 -1.84 -6.58
C VAL A 91 -14.67 -2.44 -5.66
N GLU A 92 -15.14 -1.64 -4.70
CA GLU A 92 -16.24 -2.00 -3.81
C GLU A 92 -17.19 -0.82 -3.61
N GLY A 93 -18.36 -0.87 -4.24
CA GLY A 93 -19.35 0.22 -4.15
C GLY A 93 -18.81 1.53 -4.71
N ASP A 94 -18.71 2.54 -3.85
CA ASP A 94 -18.15 3.86 -4.16
C ASP A 94 -16.66 4.01 -3.81
N GLN A 95 -16.02 2.95 -3.34
CA GLN A 95 -14.61 2.96 -2.96
C GLN A 95 -13.77 2.15 -3.94
N VAL A 96 -12.55 2.60 -4.16
CA VAL A 96 -11.58 1.91 -4.98
C VAL A 96 -10.21 1.98 -4.33
N ALA A 97 -9.52 0.84 -4.27
CA ALA A 97 -8.16 0.75 -3.74
C ALA A 97 -7.20 0.27 -4.83
N LEU A 98 -6.03 0.87 -4.90
CA LEU A 98 -4.95 0.43 -5.80
C LEU A 98 -3.58 0.71 -5.19
N ARG A 99 -2.60 -0.01 -5.70
CA ARG A 99 -1.19 0.22 -5.39
C ARG A 99 -0.46 0.66 -6.65
N THR A 100 0.43 1.64 -6.53
CA THR A 100 1.30 2.05 -7.63
C THR A 100 2.76 1.84 -7.27
N ILE A 101 3.56 1.58 -8.30
CA ILE A 101 5.02 1.67 -8.23
C ILE A 101 5.41 3.04 -8.76
N ILE A 102 6.23 3.74 -7.99
CA ILE A 102 6.74 5.06 -8.35
C ILE A 102 8.21 4.90 -8.72
N THR A 103 8.56 5.37 -9.90
CA THR A 103 9.96 5.44 -10.36
C THR A 103 10.32 6.87 -10.73
N GLY A 104 11.59 7.22 -10.62
CA GLY A 104 12.09 8.53 -11.01
C GLY A 104 13.60 8.63 -10.83
N THR A 105 14.16 9.77 -11.26
CA THR A 105 15.58 10.09 -11.10
C THR A 105 15.72 11.42 -10.37
N HIS A 106 16.56 11.50 -9.35
CA HIS A 106 16.77 12.70 -8.54
C HIS A 106 17.57 13.75 -9.31
N THR A 107 16.89 14.74 -9.87
CA THR A 107 17.46 15.76 -10.75
C THR A 107 17.25 17.20 -10.29
N GLY A 108 16.56 17.43 -9.18
CA GLY A 108 16.40 18.70 -8.50
C GLY A 108 16.54 18.54 -6.99
N ASP A 109 16.62 19.62 -6.25
CA ASP A 109 16.76 19.58 -4.79
C ASP A 109 15.55 18.91 -4.14
N TYR A 110 15.79 18.00 -3.19
CA TYR A 110 14.74 17.34 -2.41
C TYR A 110 15.24 17.00 -1.00
N ALA A 111 14.43 17.30 0.02
CA ALA A 111 14.73 17.01 1.42
C ALA A 111 16.15 17.50 1.86
N GLY A 112 16.58 18.66 1.37
CA GLY A 112 17.88 19.25 1.68
C GLY A 112 19.06 18.60 0.95
N VAL A 113 18.83 17.67 0.03
CA VAL A 113 19.86 17.04 -0.80
C VAL A 113 19.81 17.66 -2.18
N ALA A 114 20.96 18.13 -2.66
CA ALA A 114 21.10 18.61 -4.04
C ALA A 114 20.99 17.46 -5.03
N ALA A 115 20.52 17.75 -6.24
CA ALA A 115 20.39 16.79 -7.33
C ALA A 115 21.66 15.93 -7.50
N ASN A 116 21.52 14.62 -7.52
CA ASN A 116 22.65 13.68 -7.62
C ASN A 116 22.51 12.62 -8.73
N GLY A 117 21.41 12.66 -9.50
CA GLY A 117 21.19 11.76 -10.62
C GLY A 117 20.86 10.31 -10.24
N ILE A 118 20.55 10.03 -8.96
CA ILE A 118 20.27 8.67 -8.51
C ILE A 118 18.83 8.28 -8.90
N PRO A 119 18.63 7.15 -9.59
CA PRO A 119 17.30 6.59 -9.81
C PRO A 119 16.76 5.98 -8.52
N PHE A 120 15.44 6.01 -8.38
CA PHE A 120 14.75 5.34 -7.28
C PHE A 120 13.51 4.59 -7.75
N GLN A 121 13.10 3.63 -6.93
CA GLN A 121 11.81 2.96 -7.00
C GLN A 121 11.22 2.91 -5.61
N THR A 122 9.93 3.22 -5.52
CA THR A 122 9.16 3.09 -4.29
C THR A 122 7.72 2.69 -4.61
N SER A 123 6.90 2.56 -3.58
CA SER A 123 5.49 2.25 -3.75
C SER A 123 4.61 3.30 -3.09
N SER A 124 3.41 3.42 -3.62
CA SER A 124 2.32 4.17 -3.00
C SER A 124 1.04 3.36 -3.09
N SER A 125 0.27 3.39 -2.03
CA SER A 125 -1.05 2.76 -1.96
C SER A 125 -2.11 3.82 -1.78
N HIS A 126 -3.25 3.62 -2.43
CA HIS A 126 -4.29 4.62 -2.56
C HIS A 126 -5.67 4.01 -2.29
N ILE A 127 -6.54 4.78 -1.62
CA ILE A 127 -7.98 4.56 -1.61
C ILE A 127 -8.63 5.83 -2.13
N PHE A 128 -9.57 5.68 -3.05
CA PHE A 128 -10.39 6.78 -3.54
C PHE A 128 -11.86 6.52 -3.23
N ARG A 129 -12.63 7.61 -3.09
CA ARG A 129 -14.08 7.57 -3.16
C ARG A 129 -14.54 8.20 -4.46
N VAL A 130 -15.50 7.56 -5.10
CA VAL A 130 -16.09 7.96 -6.37
C VAL A 130 -17.54 8.39 -6.15
N ARG A 131 -17.94 9.47 -6.79
CA ARG A 131 -19.33 9.92 -6.85
C ARG A 131 -19.56 10.66 -8.17
N ASP A 132 -20.65 10.34 -8.84
CA ASP A 132 -21.04 10.99 -10.11
C ASP A 132 -19.92 10.96 -11.17
N ASP A 133 -19.25 9.80 -11.30
CA ASP A 133 -18.12 9.54 -12.19
C ASP A 133 -16.92 10.50 -11.97
N GLN A 134 -16.75 11.02 -10.76
CA GLN A 134 -15.58 11.82 -10.35
C GLN A 134 -15.00 11.30 -9.04
N LEU A 135 -13.69 11.49 -8.85
CA LEU A 135 -13.00 11.24 -7.59
C LEU A 135 -13.29 12.39 -6.63
N VAL A 136 -13.83 12.08 -5.44
CA VAL A 136 -14.23 13.09 -4.45
C VAL A 136 -13.33 13.11 -3.23
N GLU A 137 -12.76 11.97 -2.85
CA GLU A 137 -11.81 11.84 -1.74
C GLU A 137 -10.70 10.86 -2.11
N HIS A 138 -9.55 11.08 -1.54
CA HIS A 138 -8.35 10.29 -1.75
C HIS A 138 -7.57 10.14 -0.44
N TRP A 139 -7.19 8.94 -0.10
CA TRP A 139 -6.25 8.61 0.98
C TRP A 139 -5.05 7.92 0.37
N GLN A 140 -3.86 8.32 0.78
CA GLN A 140 -2.63 7.69 0.29
C GLN A 140 -1.61 7.44 1.38
N VAL A 141 -0.82 6.39 1.19
CA VAL A 141 0.39 6.12 1.94
C VAL A 141 1.52 5.91 0.93
N VAL A 142 2.56 6.72 1.03
CA VAL A 142 3.76 6.64 0.18
C VAL A 142 4.93 6.15 1.03
N ASP A 143 5.67 5.16 0.57
CA ASP A 143 6.93 4.77 1.20
C ASP A 143 8.05 5.76 0.81
N THR A 144 7.97 6.96 1.39
CA THR A 144 8.91 8.05 1.12
C THR A 144 10.31 7.74 1.66
N TYR A 145 10.42 6.87 2.68
CA TYR A 145 11.71 6.45 3.23
C TYR A 145 12.63 5.89 2.15
N ARG A 146 12.12 5.10 1.20
CA ARG A 146 12.92 4.53 0.11
C ARG A 146 13.51 5.61 -0.79
N ILE A 147 12.77 6.66 -1.08
CA ILE A 147 13.27 7.79 -1.87
C ILE A 147 14.41 8.46 -1.11
N LEU A 148 14.17 8.81 0.17
CA LEU A 148 15.16 9.50 1.01
C LEU A 148 16.44 8.68 1.21
N ALA A 149 16.30 7.37 1.41
CA ALA A 149 17.44 6.46 1.53
C ALA A 149 18.22 6.36 0.21
N ALA A 150 17.52 6.25 -0.92
CA ALA A 150 18.15 6.17 -2.24
C ALA A 150 19.00 7.40 -2.55
N ILE A 151 18.46 8.61 -2.32
CA ILE A 151 19.16 9.86 -2.62
C ILE A 151 20.19 10.27 -1.54
N GLY A 152 20.27 9.51 -0.43
CA GLY A 152 21.21 9.80 0.67
C GLY A 152 20.76 10.92 1.61
N ALA A 153 19.49 11.28 1.62
CA ALA A 153 18.93 12.29 2.54
C ALA A 153 18.89 11.79 3.99
N ILE A 154 18.74 10.49 4.16
CA ILE A 154 18.78 9.83 5.46
C ILE A 154 20.14 9.16 5.57
N PRO A 155 21.01 9.58 6.55
CA PRO A 155 22.22 8.83 6.84
C PRO A 155 21.79 7.40 7.17
N GLY A 156 22.47 6.41 6.58
CA GLY A 156 22.07 5.00 6.69
C GLY A 156 21.77 4.66 8.14
N VAL A 157 20.50 4.79 8.50
CA VAL A 157 20.00 4.39 9.80
C VAL A 157 20.11 2.89 9.77
N ALA A 158 21.16 2.37 10.40
CA ALA A 158 21.23 0.97 10.78
C ALA A 158 19.95 0.73 11.58
N ASN A 159 18.97 0.18 10.92
CA ASN A 159 17.63 0.08 11.41
C ASN A 159 17.65 -1.04 12.44
N VAL A 160 17.38 -0.73 13.68
CA VAL A 160 17.21 -1.75 14.74
C VAL A 160 16.19 -2.80 14.27
N PHE A 161 15.17 -2.37 13.56
CA PHE A 161 14.23 -3.25 12.87
C PHE A 161 14.91 -4.06 11.76
N GLN A 162 15.73 -3.44 10.91
CA GLN A 162 16.48 -4.14 9.85
C GLN A 162 17.51 -5.10 10.41
N GLU A 163 18.28 -4.70 11.43
CA GLU A 163 19.29 -5.58 12.03
C GLU A 163 18.67 -6.76 12.75
N GLN A 164 17.56 -6.56 13.47
CA GLN A 164 16.88 -7.64 14.19
C GLN A 164 16.04 -8.54 13.30
N PHE A 165 15.44 -8.02 12.21
CA PHE A 165 14.47 -8.76 11.40
C PHE A 165 14.98 -9.15 10.03
N LEU A 166 15.76 -8.30 9.37
CA LEU A 166 15.94 -8.47 7.93
C LEU A 166 17.21 -9.22 7.57
N ARG A 167 18.24 -9.24 8.42
CA ARG A 167 19.56 -9.81 8.09
C ARG A 167 20.02 -9.49 6.63
N VAL A 168 19.37 -8.53 6.00
CA VAL A 168 19.62 -8.08 4.64
C VAL A 168 20.05 -6.62 4.75
N PRO A 169 21.32 -6.30 4.47
CA PRO A 169 21.74 -4.91 4.39
C PRO A 169 20.90 -4.21 3.31
N PRO A 170 20.49 -2.94 3.53
CA PRO A 170 19.88 -2.16 2.46
C PRO A 170 20.84 -2.17 1.27
N SER A 171 20.32 -2.47 0.08
CA SER A 171 21.13 -2.47 -1.14
C SER A 171 21.81 -1.12 -1.27
N PRO A 172 23.15 -1.05 -1.36
CA PRO A 172 23.83 0.19 -1.67
C PRO A 172 23.33 0.68 -3.03
N GLY A 173 22.67 1.85 -3.07
CA GLY A 173 22.08 2.39 -4.28
C GLY A 173 20.56 2.41 -4.32
N GLY A 174 19.88 1.95 -3.26
CA GLY A 174 18.47 2.24 -3.03
C GLY A 174 17.44 1.68 -4.02
N VAL A 175 17.86 0.90 -5.01
CA VAL A 175 16.94 0.23 -5.91
C VAL A 175 16.42 -1.02 -5.20
N PHE A 176 15.29 -0.87 -4.53
CA PHE A 176 14.52 -2.03 -4.10
C PHE A 176 13.71 -2.49 -5.31
N GLU A 177 14.13 -3.57 -5.93
CA GLU A 177 13.28 -4.26 -6.90
C GLU A 177 12.14 -4.91 -6.12
N GLU A 178 10.93 -4.42 -6.36
CA GLU A 178 9.76 -5.14 -5.93
C GLU A 178 9.77 -6.50 -6.59
N ARG A 179 9.60 -7.56 -5.80
CA ARG A 179 9.55 -8.90 -6.37
C ARG A 179 8.49 -8.90 -7.46
N PRO A 180 8.75 -9.51 -8.63
CA PRO A 180 7.66 -9.85 -9.52
C PRO A 180 6.71 -10.71 -8.69
N GLY A 181 5.57 -10.13 -8.30
CA GLY A 181 4.59 -10.83 -7.49
C GLY A 181 4.17 -12.11 -8.19
N THR A 182 3.59 -13.02 -7.45
CA THR A 182 2.93 -14.16 -8.07
C THR A 182 1.90 -13.60 -9.03
N GLU A 183 1.98 -13.98 -10.31
CA GLU A 183 0.97 -13.65 -11.28
C GLU A 183 -0.40 -13.90 -10.64
N PHE A 184 -1.31 -12.91 -10.74
CA PHE A 184 -2.71 -13.14 -10.43
C PHE A 184 -3.27 -14.13 -11.48
N GLY A 185 -2.81 -15.38 -11.36
CA GLY A 185 -3.49 -16.49 -11.95
C GLY A 185 -4.85 -16.67 -11.28
N GLU A 186 -5.69 -17.49 -11.87
CA GLU A 186 -6.92 -18.00 -11.27
C GLU A 186 -6.70 -18.25 -9.78
N PRO A 187 -7.64 -17.84 -8.88
CA PRO A 187 -7.53 -18.10 -7.46
C PRO A 187 -7.18 -19.58 -7.23
N ARG A 188 -6.04 -19.85 -6.64
CA ARG A 188 -5.69 -21.20 -6.27
C ARG A 188 -6.57 -21.63 -5.12
N GLY A 189 -7.15 -22.82 -5.20
CA GLY A 189 -8.03 -23.33 -4.15
C GLY A 189 -9.52 -23.10 -4.44
N ARG A 190 -10.33 -23.10 -3.37
CA ARG A 190 -11.77 -22.87 -3.48
C ARG A 190 -12.09 -21.41 -3.78
N HIS A 191 -13.22 -21.17 -4.39
CA HIS A 191 -13.74 -19.82 -4.55
C HIS A 191 -13.93 -19.16 -3.18
N ILE A 192 -13.39 -17.94 -3.00
CA ILE A 192 -13.51 -17.13 -1.78
C ILE A 192 -14.41 -15.94 -2.11
N THR A 193 -15.42 -15.73 -1.29
CA THR A 193 -16.28 -14.57 -1.42
C THR A 193 -15.62 -13.32 -0.84
N ARG A 194 -16.07 -12.15 -1.25
CA ARG A 194 -15.67 -10.87 -0.69
C ARG A 194 -15.84 -10.82 0.83
N GLU A 195 -16.98 -11.29 1.34
CA GLU A 195 -17.30 -11.31 2.77
C GLU A 195 -16.35 -12.21 3.56
N GLU A 196 -15.98 -13.37 3.00
CA GLU A 196 -14.97 -14.26 3.60
C GLU A 196 -13.59 -13.59 3.63
N SER A 197 -13.21 -12.90 2.56
CA SER A 197 -11.94 -12.18 2.48
C SER A 197 -11.86 -11.08 3.55
N LEU A 198 -12.89 -10.24 3.67
CA LEU A 198 -12.99 -9.23 4.71
C LEU A 198 -12.94 -9.84 6.12
N ALA A 199 -13.68 -10.94 6.35
CA ALA A 199 -13.67 -11.62 7.64
C ALA A 199 -12.29 -12.19 7.99
N THR A 200 -11.55 -12.70 6.99
CA THR A 200 -10.19 -13.23 7.18
C THR A 200 -9.22 -12.11 7.57
N VAL A 201 -9.25 -10.97 6.88
CA VAL A 201 -8.38 -9.83 7.20
C VAL A 201 -8.73 -9.23 8.57
N ARG A 202 -10.02 -9.11 8.91
CA ARG A 202 -10.42 -8.68 10.27
C ARG A 202 -9.89 -9.62 11.35
N ARG A 203 -9.98 -10.94 11.16
CA ARG A 203 -9.40 -11.90 12.10
C ARG A 203 -7.87 -11.77 12.22
N LEU A 204 -7.17 -11.43 11.14
CA LEU A 204 -5.74 -11.15 11.19
C LEU A 204 -5.43 -9.97 12.12
N TYR A 205 -6.17 -8.87 11.98
CA TYR A 205 -5.99 -7.67 12.81
C TYR A 205 -6.42 -7.90 14.26
N ASP A 206 -7.58 -8.51 14.49
CA ASP A 206 -8.11 -8.80 15.84
C ASP A 206 -7.36 -9.94 16.54
N GLY A 207 -6.72 -10.81 15.76
CA GLY A 207 -5.89 -11.92 16.25
C GLY A 207 -4.45 -11.50 16.50
N VAL A 208 -3.52 -12.07 15.76
CA VAL A 208 -2.07 -11.95 16.00
C VAL A 208 -1.58 -10.49 16.05
N ILE A 209 -2.12 -9.61 15.22
CA ILE A 209 -1.70 -8.19 15.21
C ILE A 209 -2.09 -7.50 16.52
N ALA A 210 -3.34 -7.68 16.99
CA ALA A 210 -3.82 -7.06 18.22
C ALA A 210 -3.26 -7.71 19.48
N THR A 211 -3.04 -9.03 19.48
CA THR A 211 -2.59 -9.78 20.66
C THR A 211 -1.07 -9.87 20.79
N GLY A 212 -0.35 -9.83 19.66
CA GLY A 212 1.09 -10.09 19.59
C GLY A 212 1.47 -11.53 19.93
N ARG A 213 0.50 -12.47 20.02
CA ARG A 213 0.74 -13.86 20.35
C ARG A 213 0.96 -14.69 19.08
N PRO A 214 2.12 -15.37 18.96
CA PRO A 214 2.44 -16.15 17.75
C PRO A 214 1.44 -17.30 17.49
N GLU A 215 0.79 -17.80 18.51
CA GLU A 215 -0.25 -18.84 18.40
C GLU A 215 -1.53 -18.36 17.70
N ASP A 216 -1.77 -17.06 17.66
CA ASP A 216 -2.94 -16.46 17.01
C ASP A 216 -2.73 -16.24 15.50
N VAL A 217 -1.65 -16.80 14.91
CA VAL A 217 -1.25 -16.63 13.50
C VAL A 217 -1.95 -17.60 12.54
N ASP A 218 -2.94 -18.34 13.00
CA ASP A 218 -3.66 -19.38 12.24
C ASP A 218 -4.41 -18.84 11.00
N THR A 219 -4.62 -17.52 10.93
CA THR A 219 -5.19 -16.83 9.76
C THR A 219 -4.21 -16.66 8.61
N VAL A 220 -2.92 -16.95 8.80
CA VAL A 220 -1.87 -16.79 7.79
C VAL A 220 -1.48 -18.16 7.23
N ALA A 221 -1.33 -18.26 5.90
CA ALA A 221 -0.94 -19.50 5.23
C ALA A 221 0.52 -19.88 5.59
N GLU A 222 0.83 -21.20 5.61
CA GLU A 222 2.21 -21.67 5.83
C GLU A 222 3.20 -21.08 4.83
N GLY A 223 2.81 -21.07 3.55
CA GLY A 223 3.59 -20.53 2.44
C GLY A 223 3.33 -19.04 2.17
N TYR A 224 2.99 -18.27 3.21
CA TYR A 224 2.73 -16.83 3.11
C TYR A 224 3.88 -16.08 2.43
N ILE A 225 3.53 -15.19 1.51
CA ILE A 225 4.48 -14.34 0.76
C ILE A 225 4.38 -12.91 1.27
N GLN A 226 5.51 -12.35 1.66
CA GLN A 226 5.64 -10.96 2.10
C GLN A 226 6.35 -10.13 1.04
N ASN A 227 5.65 -9.17 0.44
CA ASN A 227 6.19 -8.30 -0.61
C ASN A 227 6.70 -6.94 -0.07
N SER A 228 6.93 -6.80 1.23
CA SER A 228 7.43 -5.53 1.78
C SER A 228 8.95 -5.39 1.75
N GLY A 229 9.67 -6.47 1.59
CA GLY A 229 11.13 -6.50 1.70
C GLY A 229 11.67 -6.31 3.13
N TRP A 230 10.79 -6.08 4.10
CA TRP A 230 11.14 -5.86 5.50
C TRP A 230 10.97 -7.12 6.37
N THR A 231 10.16 -8.07 5.95
CA THR A 231 9.88 -9.31 6.65
C THR A 231 10.08 -10.48 5.69
N PRO A 232 10.74 -11.57 6.10
CA PRO A 232 10.85 -12.77 5.29
C PRO A 232 9.49 -13.43 5.04
N ASP A 233 9.43 -14.29 4.01
CA ASP A 233 8.28 -15.12 3.72
C ASP A 233 8.01 -16.17 4.83
N GLY A 234 6.78 -16.63 4.88
CA GLY A 234 6.33 -17.71 5.74
C GLY A 234 5.63 -17.24 7.01
N ARG A 235 4.67 -18.05 7.44
CA ARG A 235 3.87 -17.81 8.66
C ARG A 235 4.73 -17.56 9.89
N ALA A 236 5.79 -18.33 10.09
CA ALA A 236 6.66 -18.20 11.24
C ALA A 236 7.42 -16.87 11.27
N ALA A 237 7.86 -16.38 10.10
CA ALA A 237 8.52 -15.08 9.99
C ALA A 237 7.54 -13.95 10.29
N PHE A 238 6.33 -14.02 9.74
CA PHE A 238 5.26 -13.06 10.05
C PHE A 238 4.96 -13.02 11.56
N ALA A 239 4.76 -14.18 12.19
CA ALA A 239 4.52 -14.27 13.64
C ALA A 239 5.65 -13.63 14.45
N SER A 240 6.91 -13.88 14.06
CA SER A 240 8.09 -13.30 14.72
C SER A 240 8.11 -11.77 14.59
N ALA A 241 7.76 -11.23 13.41
CA ALA A 241 7.66 -9.79 13.18
C ALA A 241 6.62 -9.14 14.11
N ILE A 242 5.46 -9.78 14.26
CA ILE A 242 4.39 -9.27 15.14
C ILE A 242 4.81 -9.27 16.61
N VAL A 243 5.51 -10.33 17.08
CA VAL A 243 6.03 -10.36 18.45
C VAL A 243 6.95 -9.18 18.74
N VAL A 244 7.81 -8.82 17.80
CA VAL A 244 8.70 -7.68 18.00
C VAL A 244 7.95 -6.35 17.89
N ASN A 245 7.02 -6.20 16.97
CA ASN A 245 6.15 -5.03 16.93
C ASN A 245 5.42 -4.83 18.26
N ARG A 246 4.91 -5.91 18.84
CA ARG A 246 4.27 -5.88 20.16
C ARG A 246 5.26 -5.51 21.28
N GLY A 247 6.50 -5.99 21.22
CA GLY A 247 7.54 -5.59 22.17
C GLY A 247 7.90 -4.11 22.09
N ALA A 248 7.96 -3.57 20.87
CA ALA A 248 8.22 -2.16 20.63
C ALA A 248 7.03 -1.25 20.99
N MET A 249 5.80 -1.77 20.92
CA MET A 249 4.57 -1.02 21.17
C MET A 249 3.54 -1.93 21.86
N PRO A 250 3.67 -2.14 23.20
CA PRO A 250 2.83 -3.09 23.93
C PRO A 250 1.35 -2.74 23.98
N ASP A 251 1.00 -1.46 23.92
CA ASP A 251 -0.37 -0.93 23.85
C ASP A 251 -0.84 -0.65 22.40
N GLY A 252 0.00 -1.00 21.42
CA GLY A 252 -0.19 -0.68 20.01
C GLY A 252 -1.46 -1.28 19.41
N ARG A 253 -2.14 -0.50 18.59
CA ARG A 253 -3.34 -0.88 17.84
C ARG A 253 -3.27 -0.37 16.41
N ALA A 254 -3.59 -1.25 15.47
CA ALA A 254 -3.85 -0.86 14.09
C ALA A 254 -5.35 -0.64 13.93
N ILE A 255 -5.77 0.60 13.80
CA ILE A 255 -7.18 1.01 13.65
C ILE A 255 -7.50 1.06 12.16
N GLN A 256 -8.29 0.09 11.66
CA GLN A 256 -8.71 0.06 10.26
C GLN A 256 -9.70 1.19 10.00
N THR A 257 -9.32 2.13 9.14
CA THR A 257 -10.17 3.27 8.76
C THR A 257 -10.95 2.98 7.48
N HIS A 258 -10.36 2.21 6.56
CA HIS A 258 -10.97 1.80 5.30
C HIS A 258 -10.63 0.35 5.00
N MET A 259 -11.58 -0.36 4.41
CA MET A 259 -11.36 -1.68 3.83
C MET A 259 -12.14 -1.75 2.52
N VAL A 260 -11.45 -2.13 1.46
CA VAL A 260 -12.03 -2.31 0.10
C VAL A 260 -11.72 -3.73 -0.33
N ALA A 261 -12.73 -4.51 -0.68
CA ALA A 261 -12.53 -5.90 -1.04
C ALA A 261 -13.19 -6.24 -2.38
N GLU A 262 -12.48 -6.99 -3.18
CA GLU A 262 -12.98 -7.56 -4.41
C GLU A 262 -12.52 -9.02 -4.53
N ASN A 263 -13.48 -9.93 -4.61
CA ASN A 263 -13.22 -11.38 -4.63
C ASN A 263 -12.34 -11.82 -3.44
N ASN A 264 -11.18 -12.40 -3.72
CA ASN A 264 -10.19 -12.88 -2.75
C ASN A 264 -9.10 -11.85 -2.41
N ARG A 265 -9.32 -10.56 -2.69
CA ARG A 265 -8.38 -9.48 -2.41
C ARG A 265 -8.99 -8.43 -1.50
N VAL A 266 -8.17 -7.87 -0.62
CA VAL A 266 -8.58 -6.82 0.33
C VAL A 266 -7.50 -5.76 0.39
N GLY A 267 -7.88 -4.48 0.18
CA GLY A 267 -7.10 -3.31 0.55
C GLY A 267 -7.54 -2.83 1.93
N SER A 268 -6.63 -2.59 2.86
CA SER A 268 -6.93 -2.14 4.21
C SER A 268 -6.03 -0.98 4.61
N MET A 269 -6.61 0.15 4.96
CA MET A 269 -5.88 1.29 5.50
C MET A 269 -6.00 1.32 7.02
N SER A 270 -4.87 1.47 7.70
CA SER A 270 -4.79 1.52 9.15
C SER A 270 -4.04 2.76 9.63
N VAL A 271 -4.53 3.33 10.73
CA VAL A 271 -3.79 4.29 11.54
C VAL A 271 -3.27 3.54 12.76
N TRP A 272 -1.98 3.66 13.03
CA TRP A 272 -1.36 3.05 14.20
C TRP A 272 -1.41 4.02 15.38
N ASP A 273 -1.87 3.52 16.51
CA ASP A 273 -2.02 4.23 17.79
C ASP A 273 -1.37 3.39 18.90
N GLY A 274 -0.71 4.06 19.83
CA GLY A 274 -0.02 3.44 20.96
C GLY A 274 1.22 4.22 21.34
N THR A 275 2.01 3.66 22.26
CA THR A 275 3.23 4.27 22.76
C THR A 275 4.46 3.43 22.41
N ILE A 276 5.43 4.03 21.73
CA ILE A 276 6.70 3.37 21.43
C ILE A 276 7.53 3.27 22.72
N THR A 277 7.83 2.05 23.13
CA THR A 277 8.51 1.76 24.42
C THR A 277 9.86 2.46 24.53
N GLU A 278 10.66 2.46 23.47
CA GLU A 278 12.04 2.95 23.49
C GLU A 278 12.12 4.48 23.52
N SER A 279 11.29 5.16 22.74
CA SER A 279 11.28 6.61 22.62
C SER A 279 10.31 7.31 23.59
N GLY A 280 9.31 6.59 24.10
CA GLY A 280 8.19 7.14 24.86
C GLY A 280 7.25 8.02 24.02
N ARG A 281 7.40 8.03 22.68
CA ARG A 281 6.60 8.83 21.76
C ARG A 281 5.33 8.09 21.35
N PRO A 282 4.24 8.79 20.99
CA PRO A 282 3.10 8.15 20.39
C PRO A 282 3.47 7.57 19.02
N ALA A 283 2.85 6.45 18.66
CA ALA A 283 2.82 6.00 17.29
C ALA A 283 1.96 6.99 16.48
N ASP A 284 2.49 7.47 15.37
CA ASP A 284 1.83 8.44 14.48
C ASP A 284 2.21 8.13 13.03
N PHE A 285 1.71 6.99 12.55
CA PHE A 285 1.95 6.57 11.17
C PHE A 285 0.77 5.77 10.61
N MET A 286 0.72 5.69 9.30
CA MET A 286 -0.31 4.96 8.57
C MET A 286 0.29 3.82 7.76
N THR A 287 -0.53 2.79 7.54
CA THR A 287 -0.26 1.72 6.58
C THR A 287 -1.44 1.58 5.63
N LEU A 288 -1.16 1.17 4.40
CA LEU A 288 -2.16 0.69 3.48
C LEU A 288 -1.68 -0.62 2.88
N ASP A 289 -2.38 -1.68 3.25
CA ASP A 289 -2.02 -3.05 3.05
C ASP A 289 -2.93 -3.69 2.01
N PHE A 290 -2.39 -4.56 1.17
CA PHE A 290 -3.16 -5.40 0.25
C PHE A 290 -2.91 -6.86 0.58
N PHE A 291 -3.99 -7.61 0.67
CA PHE A 291 -3.98 -9.02 1.00
C PHE A 291 -4.61 -9.84 -0.10
N ARG A 292 -4.03 -11.00 -0.39
CA ARG A 292 -4.62 -12.05 -1.20
C ARG A 292 -4.96 -13.25 -0.31
N ILE A 293 -6.21 -13.71 -0.43
CA ILE A 293 -6.76 -14.77 0.40
C ILE A 293 -6.88 -16.03 -0.44
N GLU A 294 -6.34 -17.14 0.08
CA GLU A 294 -6.50 -18.49 -0.48
C GLU A 294 -6.99 -19.44 0.62
N ASP A 295 -7.99 -20.24 0.32
CA ASP A 295 -8.60 -21.21 1.26
C ASP A 295 -9.01 -20.63 2.61
N GLY A 296 -9.32 -19.32 2.66
CA GLY A 296 -9.71 -18.61 3.87
C GLY A 296 -8.52 -18.18 4.75
N LEU A 297 -7.30 -18.21 4.21
CA LEU A 297 -6.07 -17.76 4.86
C LEU A 297 -5.43 -16.63 4.06
N VAL A 298 -4.70 -15.76 4.75
CA VAL A 298 -3.87 -14.75 4.12
C VAL A 298 -2.66 -15.42 3.49
N ALA A 299 -2.63 -15.46 2.15
CA ALA A 299 -1.58 -16.12 1.39
C ALA A 299 -0.47 -15.18 0.94
N GLU A 300 -0.81 -13.91 0.74
CA GLU A 300 0.15 -12.92 0.24
C GLU A 300 -0.22 -11.52 0.71
N HIS A 301 0.80 -10.68 0.92
CA HIS A 301 0.66 -9.33 1.46
C HIS A 301 1.62 -8.37 0.76
N TRP A 302 1.09 -7.21 0.39
CA TRP A 302 1.83 -6.02 -0.03
C TRP A 302 1.49 -4.88 0.91
N GLU A 303 2.47 -4.07 1.25
CA GLU A 303 2.24 -2.93 2.13
C GLU A 303 2.88 -1.66 1.59
N SER A 304 2.28 -0.54 1.88
CA SER A 304 2.91 0.77 1.91
C SER A 304 2.81 1.29 3.33
N VAL A 305 3.95 1.60 3.92
CA VAL A 305 4.06 2.13 5.28
C VAL A 305 4.66 3.52 5.21
N ASP A 306 4.13 4.45 5.98
CA ASP A 306 4.81 5.72 6.23
C ASP A 306 5.99 5.51 7.17
N TRP A 307 7.06 4.93 6.62
CA TRP A 307 8.26 4.61 7.38
C TRP A 307 8.95 5.85 7.95
N VAL A 308 8.80 7.01 7.35
CA VAL A 308 9.40 8.24 7.88
C VAL A 308 8.75 8.61 9.21
N ARG A 309 7.42 8.66 9.26
CA ARG A 309 6.69 8.91 10.51
C ARG A 309 6.88 7.79 11.53
N ALA A 310 6.87 6.54 11.08
CA ALA A 310 7.17 5.42 11.96
C ALA A 310 8.54 5.59 12.63
N TYR A 311 9.60 5.85 11.87
CA TYR A 311 10.95 6.04 12.42
C TYR A 311 11.09 7.31 13.27
N GLN A 312 10.36 8.37 12.96
CA GLN A 312 10.26 9.54 13.84
C GLN A 312 9.60 9.16 15.17
N SER A 313 8.53 8.37 15.16
CA SER A 313 7.90 7.86 16.38
C SER A 313 8.86 6.99 17.19
N PHE A 314 9.65 6.14 16.54
CA PHE A 314 10.71 5.34 17.17
C PHE A 314 11.91 6.19 17.66
N GLY A 315 11.99 7.48 17.31
CA GLY A 315 13.12 8.35 17.63
C GLY A 315 14.39 8.06 16.81
N LEU A 316 14.24 7.34 15.69
CA LEU A 316 15.34 6.95 14.79
C LEU A 316 15.59 8.01 13.71
N LEU A 317 14.60 8.83 13.40
CA LEU A 317 14.73 9.98 12.51
C LEU A 317 14.34 11.27 13.23
N PRO A 318 15.00 12.40 12.94
CA PRO A 318 14.59 13.70 13.47
C PRO A 318 13.23 14.11 12.87
N ASP A 319 12.48 14.92 13.63
CA ASP A 319 11.27 15.57 13.15
C ASP A 319 11.64 16.56 12.01
N GLY A 320 10.72 16.79 11.06
CA GLY A 320 10.88 17.82 10.04
C GLY A 320 11.75 17.46 8.82
N ILE A 321 12.13 16.19 8.63
CA ILE A 321 12.90 15.77 7.43
C ILE A 321 12.13 16.03 6.12
N ILE A 322 10.80 16.06 6.14
CA ILE A 322 9.95 16.22 4.94
C ILE A 322 8.93 17.36 5.12
N ASP A 323 9.02 18.15 6.18
CA ASP A 323 8.09 19.28 6.42
C ASP A 323 8.38 20.51 5.52
N THR A 324 8.96 20.29 4.33
CA THR A 324 9.25 21.35 3.36
C THR A 324 8.44 21.20 2.09
#